data_de33e1fa98074cdbce7bff3fe4605dfa
#
_entry.id   de33e1fa98074cdbce7bff3fe4605dfa
#
_cell.length_a   1.000
_cell.length_b   1.000
_cell.length_c   1.000
_cell.angle_alpha   90.00
_cell.angle_beta   90.00
_cell.angle_gamma   90.00
#
_symmetry.space_group_name_H-M   'P 1'
#
loop_
_entity.id
_entity.type
_entity.pdbx_description
1 polymer ?
#
loop_
_entity_poly.entity_id
_entity_poly.type
_entity_poly.pdbx_seq_one_letter_code
_entity_poly.pdbx_strand_id
1 'polypeptide(L)'
;VGRLIVIEGLDGSGKQTLTGTLAGQARAAGLAIATMAFPRYGVDVHADLVQDALYGRLGDLSDSVYGPALLFALDRRAAAQEIRDLLEQHDLVLLDRYVSSNAAYGAARLGAPEVDTGFPEWVRDLEIGRFDLPIPDRQVLLATPQEVAAQRARGRADADGTRALDRFEADAGLQARTGAMYRRFAAEHYLSPWTVLTPGEGPPIDLLEELTS
;
A
#
# COMPACT_ATOMS: atom_id res chain seq x y z
N VAL A 1 -6.36 -17.23 -14.60
CA VAL A 1 -5.74 -15.97 -14.19
C VAL A 1 -5.57 -16.03 -12.69
N GLY A 2 -4.38 -15.72 -12.20
CA GLY A 2 -4.09 -15.71 -10.76
C GLY A 2 -4.87 -14.66 -10.00
N ARG A 3 -4.84 -14.73 -8.67
CA ARG A 3 -5.49 -13.79 -7.76
C ARG A 3 -4.54 -12.63 -7.43
N LEU A 4 -5.04 -11.40 -7.47
CA LEU A 4 -4.34 -10.19 -7.06
C LEU A 4 -4.73 -9.82 -5.63
N ILE A 5 -3.80 -9.96 -4.70
CA ILE A 5 -3.98 -9.63 -3.29
C ILE A 5 -3.07 -8.45 -2.93
N VAL A 6 -3.63 -7.44 -2.28
CA VAL A 6 -2.90 -6.26 -1.84
C VAL A 6 -2.81 -6.21 -0.32
N ILE A 7 -1.62 -5.96 0.19
CA ILE A 7 -1.38 -5.80 1.63
C ILE A 7 -1.21 -4.32 1.93
N GLU A 8 -2.08 -3.79 2.77
CA GLU A 8 -2.16 -2.38 3.14
C GLU A 8 -1.94 -2.17 4.64
N GLY A 9 -1.59 -0.96 5.02
CA GLY A 9 -1.37 -0.57 6.41
C GLY A 9 -0.31 0.52 6.54
N LEU A 10 -0.15 1.05 7.75
CA LEU A 10 0.80 2.13 8.07
C LEU A 10 2.26 1.70 7.85
N ASP A 11 3.16 2.69 7.79
CA ASP A 11 4.60 2.43 7.83
C ASP A 11 4.97 1.81 9.18
N GLY A 12 5.75 0.73 9.14
CA GLY A 12 6.06 -0.06 10.36
C GLY A 12 4.99 -1.07 10.78
N SER A 13 3.86 -1.19 10.06
CA SER A 13 2.81 -2.15 10.43
C SER A 13 3.22 -3.62 10.33
N GLY A 14 4.25 -3.96 9.53
CA GLY A 14 4.72 -5.33 9.34
C GLY A 14 4.30 -5.97 8.00
N LYS A 15 3.87 -5.17 7.03
CA LYS A 15 3.44 -5.63 5.70
C LYS A 15 4.46 -6.56 5.03
N GLN A 16 5.74 -6.15 4.98
CA GLN A 16 6.80 -6.95 4.39
C GLN A 16 6.93 -8.33 5.06
N THR A 17 6.80 -8.39 6.39
CA THR A 17 6.83 -9.66 7.14
C THR A 17 5.64 -10.53 6.76
N LEU A 18 4.43 -9.96 6.69
CA LEU A 18 3.23 -10.68 6.28
C LEU A 18 3.34 -11.18 4.85
N THR A 19 3.79 -10.34 3.92
CA THR A 19 4.02 -10.72 2.51
C THR A 19 4.98 -11.92 2.43
N GLY A 20 6.11 -11.87 3.15
CA GLY A 20 7.07 -12.97 3.19
C GLY A 20 6.49 -14.26 3.77
N THR A 21 5.69 -14.15 4.85
CA THR A 21 5.03 -15.30 5.48
C THR A 21 4.02 -15.94 4.53
N LEU A 22 3.12 -15.15 3.93
CA LEU A 22 2.13 -15.64 2.97
C LEU A 22 2.79 -16.26 1.73
N ALA A 23 3.87 -15.63 1.23
CA ALA A 23 4.63 -16.18 0.12
C ALA A 23 5.28 -17.53 0.46
N GLY A 24 5.79 -17.69 1.69
CA GLY A 24 6.32 -18.97 2.17
C GLY A 24 5.25 -20.05 2.28
N GLN A 25 4.08 -19.71 2.84
CA GLN A 25 2.94 -20.62 2.97
C GLN A 25 2.40 -21.05 1.59
N ALA A 26 2.23 -20.10 0.65
CA ALA A 26 1.77 -20.39 -0.70
C ALA A 26 2.72 -21.36 -1.44
N ARG A 27 4.03 -21.12 -1.37
CA ARG A 27 5.01 -22.03 -1.95
C ARG A 27 4.99 -23.41 -1.31
N ALA A 28 4.84 -23.50 0.02
CA ALA A 28 4.70 -24.78 0.73
C ALA A 28 3.43 -25.53 0.33
N ALA A 29 2.36 -24.82 -0.03
CA ALA A 29 1.13 -25.38 -0.59
C ALA A 29 1.24 -25.72 -2.08
N GLY A 30 2.37 -25.47 -2.75
CA GLY A 30 2.60 -25.78 -4.16
C GLY A 30 2.05 -24.73 -5.13
N LEU A 31 1.68 -23.52 -4.64
CA LEU A 31 1.18 -22.44 -5.47
C LEU A 31 2.33 -21.65 -6.11
N ALA A 32 2.18 -21.28 -7.37
CA ALA A 32 3.05 -20.32 -8.04
C ALA A 32 2.70 -18.90 -7.53
N ILE A 33 3.69 -18.22 -6.94
CA ILE A 33 3.49 -16.91 -6.34
C ILE A 33 4.51 -15.89 -6.79
N ALA A 34 4.04 -14.69 -7.13
CA ALA A 34 4.86 -13.49 -7.33
C ALA A 34 4.58 -12.45 -6.24
N THR A 35 5.58 -11.61 -5.97
CA THR A 35 5.46 -10.48 -5.03
C THR A 35 6.03 -9.22 -5.66
N MET A 36 5.37 -8.07 -5.44
CA MET A 36 5.86 -6.75 -5.84
C MET A 36 5.53 -5.74 -4.73
N ALA A 37 6.26 -4.65 -4.65
CA ALA A 37 6.02 -3.59 -3.68
C ALA A 37 6.03 -2.23 -4.36
N PHE A 38 5.22 -1.30 -3.85
CA PHE A 38 5.19 0.08 -4.28
C PHE A 38 5.54 1.04 -3.11
N PRO A 39 6.25 2.15 -3.39
CA PRO A 39 6.80 2.57 -4.69
C PRO A 39 8.03 1.74 -5.10
N ARG A 40 8.29 1.63 -6.40
CA ARG A 40 9.41 0.86 -6.97
C ARG A 40 10.68 1.70 -7.08
N TYR A 41 11.20 2.16 -5.94
CA TYR A 41 12.43 2.96 -5.88
C TYR A 41 13.61 2.28 -6.57
N GLY A 42 14.37 3.06 -7.35
CA GLY A 42 15.51 2.55 -8.11
C GLY A 42 15.15 1.68 -9.33
N VAL A 43 13.86 1.48 -9.62
CA VAL A 43 13.35 0.73 -10.77
C VAL A 43 12.62 1.65 -11.74
N ASP A 44 11.79 2.54 -11.22
CA ASP A 44 10.97 3.45 -12.01
C ASP A 44 11.24 4.91 -11.65
N VAL A 45 11.42 5.75 -12.67
CA VAL A 45 11.74 7.18 -12.49
C VAL A 45 10.64 7.93 -11.71
N HIS A 46 9.37 7.53 -11.86
CA HIS A 46 8.29 8.19 -11.11
C HIS A 46 8.37 7.86 -9.61
N ALA A 47 8.78 6.63 -9.26
CA ALA A 47 9.03 6.25 -7.87
C ALA A 47 10.20 7.04 -7.27
N ASP A 48 11.28 7.27 -8.02
CA ASP A 48 12.40 8.09 -7.57
C ASP A 48 11.99 9.56 -7.38
N LEU A 49 11.15 10.11 -8.27
CA LEU A 49 10.54 11.44 -8.10
C LEU A 49 9.58 11.51 -6.90
N VAL A 50 8.85 10.43 -6.60
CA VAL A 50 8.09 10.32 -5.35
C VAL A 50 9.02 10.48 -4.15
N GLN A 51 10.14 9.77 -4.14
CA GLN A 51 11.12 9.87 -3.06
C GLN A 51 11.60 11.31 -2.89
N ASP A 52 11.93 12.01 -3.97
CA ASP A 52 12.32 13.42 -3.93
C ASP A 52 11.19 14.30 -3.38
N ALA A 53 9.94 14.05 -3.75
CA ALA A 53 8.79 14.77 -3.20
C ALA A 53 8.63 14.55 -1.69
N LEU A 54 8.74 13.29 -1.23
CA LEU A 54 8.62 12.93 0.19
C LEU A 54 9.72 13.56 1.06
N TYR A 55 10.92 13.80 0.50
CA TYR A 55 11.99 14.52 1.17
C TYR A 55 11.95 16.03 0.93
N GLY A 56 10.89 16.57 0.30
CA GLY A 56 10.70 18.01 0.10
C GLY A 56 11.60 18.63 -0.97
N ARG A 57 12.16 17.83 -1.88
CA ARG A 57 13.12 18.28 -2.90
C ARG A 57 12.48 18.87 -4.15
N LEU A 58 11.16 18.77 -4.29
CA LEU A 58 10.42 19.24 -5.48
C LEU A 58 9.63 20.53 -5.25
N GLY A 59 10.03 21.35 -4.25
CA GLY A 59 9.40 22.64 -3.98
C GLY A 59 7.89 22.49 -3.76
N ASP A 60 7.09 23.37 -4.37
CA ASP A 60 5.61 23.40 -4.22
C ASP A 60 4.93 22.09 -4.60
N LEU A 61 5.53 21.28 -5.48
CA LEU A 61 5.00 19.96 -5.82
C LEU A 61 5.02 19.01 -4.62
N SER A 62 6.05 19.10 -3.76
CA SER A 62 6.13 18.31 -2.52
C SER A 62 5.01 18.66 -1.53
N ASP A 63 4.58 19.92 -1.50
CA ASP A 63 3.52 20.42 -0.62
C ASP A 63 2.12 20.15 -1.18
N SER A 64 1.99 20.00 -2.49
CA SER A 64 0.74 19.58 -3.13
C SER A 64 0.30 18.20 -2.64
N VAL A 65 -1.01 17.98 -2.49
CA VAL A 65 -1.55 16.64 -2.23
C VAL A 65 -1.58 15.83 -3.52
N TYR A 66 -2.01 16.45 -4.62
CA TYR A 66 -2.18 15.79 -5.91
C TYR A 66 -0.83 15.50 -6.61
N GLY A 67 0.21 16.32 -6.38
CA GLY A 67 1.51 16.15 -7.03
C GLY A 67 2.15 14.79 -6.73
N PRO A 68 2.51 14.48 -5.48
CA PRO A 68 3.04 13.18 -5.13
C PRO A 68 2.07 12.04 -5.45
N ALA A 69 0.76 12.24 -5.28
CA ALA A 69 -0.24 11.22 -5.61
C ALA A 69 -0.23 10.84 -7.09
N LEU A 70 -0.05 11.81 -7.99
CA LEU A 70 0.11 11.55 -9.42
C LEU A 70 1.39 10.77 -9.72
N LEU A 71 2.50 11.10 -9.06
CA LEU A 71 3.76 10.37 -9.23
C LEU A 71 3.65 8.90 -8.76
N PHE A 72 2.99 8.66 -7.62
CA PHE A 72 2.66 7.30 -7.16
C PHE A 72 1.78 6.55 -8.17
N ALA A 73 0.80 7.20 -8.75
CA ALA A 73 -0.08 6.61 -9.76
C ALA A 73 0.68 6.27 -11.04
N LEU A 74 1.62 7.12 -11.47
CA LEU A 74 2.44 6.88 -12.66
C LEU A 74 3.42 5.72 -12.49
N ASP A 75 4.01 5.52 -11.31
CA ASP A 75 4.82 4.34 -11.00
C ASP A 75 3.97 3.06 -11.15
N ARG A 76 2.76 3.03 -10.59
CA ARG A 76 1.86 1.87 -10.77
C ARG A 76 1.42 1.68 -12.21
N ARG A 77 1.16 2.77 -12.95
CA ARG A 77 0.85 2.70 -14.37
C ARG A 77 1.98 2.05 -15.17
N ALA A 78 3.23 2.41 -14.86
CA ALA A 78 4.39 1.81 -15.52
C ALA A 78 4.52 0.31 -15.23
N ALA A 79 4.03 -0.17 -14.07
CA ALA A 79 3.99 -1.59 -13.70
C ALA A 79 2.76 -2.34 -14.21
N ALA A 80 1.77 -1.68 -14.81
CA ALA A 80 0.46 -2.29 -15.10
C ALA A 80 0.56 -3.55 -15.97
N GLN A 81 1.41 -3.53 -17.01
CA GLN A 81 1.61 -4.71 -17.87
C GLN A 81 2.33 -5.83 -17.12
N GLU A 82 3.35 -5.50 -16.34
CA GLU A 82 4.08 -6.48 -15.52
C GLU A 82 3.14 -7.18 -14.52
N ILE A 83 2.23 -6.44 -13.87
CA ILE A 83 1.23 -7.03 -12.98
C ILE A 83 0.32 -8.01 -13.74
N ARG A 84 -0.14 -7.65 -14.95
CA ARG A 84 -0.96 -8.54 -15.78
C ARG A 84 -0.21 -9.81 -16.18
N ASP A 85 1.04 -9.68 -16.61
CA ASP A 85 1.89 -10.82 -16.98
C ASP A 85 2.14 -11.74 -15.79
N LEU A 86 2.32 -11.18 -14.59
CA LEU A 86 2.45 -11.95 -13.35
C LEU A 86 1.17 -12.72 -13.03
N LEU A 87 -0.01 -12.10 -13.20
CA LEU A 87 -1.31 -12.74 -12.99
C LEU A 87 -1.60 -13.88 -13.97
N GLU A 88 -1.05 -13.81 -15.19
CA GLU A 88 -1.15 -14.91 -16.16
C GLU A 88 -0.23 -16.09 -15.82
N GLN A 89 0.88 -15.85 -15.13
CA GLN A 89 1.93 -16.84 -14.88
C GLN A 89 1.90 -17.44 -13.47
N HIS A 90 1.12 -16.86 -12.54
CA HIS A 90 1.12 -17.26 -11.14
C HIS A 90 -0.30 -17.46 -10.63
N ASP A 91 -0.46 -18.33 -9.63
CA ASP A 91 -1.74 -18.54 -8.94
C ASP A 91 -2.08 -17.38 -8.03
N LEU A 92 -1.04 -16.71 -7.48
CA LEU A 92 -1.17 -15.62 -6.53
C LEU A 92 -0.13 -14.51 -6.80
N VAL A 93 -0.59 -13.27 -6.86
CA VAL A 93 0.26 -12.08 -6.91
C VAL A 93 -0.01 -11.25 -5.66
N LEU A 94 1.02 -11.05 -4.81
CA LEU A 94 0.93 -10.22 -3.61
C LEU A 94 1.61 -8.88 -3.85
N LEU A 95 0.88 -7.78 -3.63
CA LEU A 95 1.43 -6.42 -3.66
C LEU A 95 1.53 -5.86 -2.24
N ASP A 96 2.71 -5.35 -1.86
CA ASP A 96 2.87 -4.49 -0.68
C ASP A 96 2.58 -3.05 -1.10
N ARG A 97 1.44 -2.50 -0.70
CA ARG A 97 0.82 -1.24 -1.12
C ARG A 97 0.33 -1.23 -2.58
N TYR A 98 -0.74 -0.49 -2.79
CA TYR A 98 -1.30 -0.27 -4.14
C TYR A 98 -2.12 1.03 -4.19
N VAL A 99 -3.19 1.05 -4.96
CA VAL A 99 -4.06 2.22 -5.19
C VAL A 99 -4.65 2.75 -3.88
N SER A 100 -5.07 1.87 -2.96
CA SER A 100 -5.66 2.25 -1.68
C SER A 100 -4.69 3.01 -0.77
N SER A 101 -3.37 2.74 -0.86
CA SER A 101 -2.36 3.55 -0.16
C SER A 101 -2.40 5.01 -0.62
N ASN A 102 -2.44 5.25 -1.94
CA ASN A 102 -2.51 6.60 -2.50
C ASN A 102 -3.76 7.35 -2.04
N ALA A 103 -4.91 6.68 -2.13
CA ALA A 103 -6.19 7.23 -1.69
C ALA A 103 -6.18 7.57 -0.19
N ALA A 104 -5.66 6.67 0.67
CA ALA A 104 -5.67 6.85 2.12
C ALA A 104 -4.77 8.01 2.57
N TYR A 105 -3.53 8.05 2.10
CA TYR A 105 -2.58 9.11 2.45
C TYR A 105 -3.01 10.47 1.91
N GLY A 106 -3.49 10.54 0.68
CA GLY A 106 -3.94 11.80 0.09
C GLY A 106 -5.19 12.36 0.75
N ALA A 107 -6.19 11.52 1.01
CA ALA A 107 -7.39 11.94 1.74
C ALA A 107 -7.04 12.41 3.17
N ALA A 108 -6.14 11.69 3.88
CA ALA A 108 -5.67 12.06 5.21
C ALA A 108 -4.89 13.40 5.24
N ARG A 109 -4.28 13.79 4.13
CA ARG A 109 -3.63 15.12 3.99
C ARG A 109 -4.63 16.23 3.76
N LEU A 110 -5.76 15.95 3.12
CA LEU A 110 -6.81 16.94 2.84
C LEU A 110 -7.74 17.19 4.01
N GLY A 111 -7.90 16.25 4.93
CA GLY A 111 -8.81 16.44 6.05
C GLY A 111 -8.91 15.25 7.00
N ALA A 112 -9.89 15.35 7.90
CA ALA A 112 -10.25 14.27 8.80
C ALA A 112 -10.97 13.14 8.04
N PRO A 113 -10.89 11.89 8.55
CA PRO A 113 -11.47 10.72 7.87
C PRO A 113 -12.98 10.80 7.60
N GLU A 114 -13.70 11.61 8.37
CA GLU A 114 -15.15 11.82 8.25
C GLU A 114 -15.50 12.82 7.14
N VAL A 115 -14.51 13.59 6.64
CA VAL A 115 -14.70 14.56 5.58
C VAL A 115 -14.64 13.86 4.24
N ASP A 116 -15.68 14.01 3.44
CA ASP A 116 -15.62 13.64 2.03
C ASP A 116 -14.81 14.68 1.27
N THR A 117 -13.61 14.28 0.85
CA THR A 117 -12.69 15.16 0.10
C THR A 117 -12.80 14.95 -1.41
N GLY A 118 -13.55 13.95 -1.87
CA GLY A 118 -13.57 13.50 -3.27
C GLY A 118 -12.23 12.91 -3.76
N PHE A 119 -11.23 12.85 -2.87
CA PHE A 119 -9.88 12.41 -3.26
C PHE A 119 -9.79 10.89 -3.53
N PRO A 120 -10.43 10.00 -2.73
CA PRO A 120 -10.45 8.58 -3.02
C PRO A 120 -11.10 8.26 -4.37
N GLU A 121 -12.17 8.95 -4.72
CA GLU A 121 -12.86 8.84 -6.01
C GLU A 121 -11.96 9.31 -7.15
N TRP A 122 -11.26 10.44 -6.97
CA TRP A 122 -10.31 10.94 -7.95
C TRP A 122 -9.17 9.92 -8.20
N VAL A 123 -8.63 9.30 -7.15
CA VAL A 123 -7.59 8.26 -7.27
C VAL A 123 -8.14 7.05 -8.04
N ARG A 124 -9.33 6.57 -7.67
CA ARG A 124 -9.99 5.46 -8.37
C ARG A 124 -10.20 5.77 -9.86
N ASP A 125 -10.74 6.94 -10.17
CA ASP A 125 -11.03 7.34 -11.55
C ASP A 125 -9.74 7.52 -12.36
N LEU A 126 -8.65 7.96 -11.74
CA LEU A 126 -7.34 8.07 -12.37
C LEU A 126 -6.72 6.68 -12.60
N GLU A 127 -6.58 5.89 -11.54
CA GLU A 127 -5.74 4.69 -11.57
C GLU A 127 -6.49 3.48 -12.14
N ILE A 128 -7.73 3.29 -11.76
CA ILE A 128 -8.57 2.21 -12.32
C ILE A 128 -9.20 2.66 -13.63
N GLY A 129 -9.83 3.85 -13.64
CA GLY A 129 -10.60 4.30 -14.78
C GLY A 129 -9.76 4.71 -16.00
N ARG A 130 -8.69 5.50 -15.80
CA ARG A 130 -7.86 6.03 -16.91
C ARG A 130 -6.62 5.22 -17.19
N PHE A 131 -5.96 4.68 -16.14
CA PHE A 131 -4.73 3.90 -16.29
C PHE A 131 -5.01 2.41 -16.45
N ASP A 132 -6.26 2.00 -16.27
CA ASP A 132 -6.69 0.61 -16.42
C ASP A 132 -5.86 -0.36 -15.56
N LEU A 133 -5.56 0.05 -14.32
CA LEU A 133 -4.85 -0.82 -13.39
C LEU A 133 -5.76 -1.99 -12.96
N PRO A 134 -5.21 -3.21 -12.81
CA PRO A 134 -5.98 -4.34 -12.29
C PRO A 134 -6.61 -4.04 -10.93
N ILE A 135 -7.89 -4.34 -10.79
CA ILE A 135 -8.59 -4.26 -9.51
C ILE A 135 -8.17 -5.45 -8.64
N PRO A 136 -7.78 -5.25 -7.38
CA PRO A 136 -7.46 -6.36 -6.49
C PRO A 136 -8.67 -7.29 -6.28
N ASP A 137 -8.45 -8.61 -6.25
CA ASP A 137 -9.48 -9.55 -5.82
C ASP A 137 -9.79 -9.38 -4.33
N ARG A 138 -8.77 -9.06 -3.52
CA ARG A 138 -8.92 -8.77 -2.09
C ARG A 138 -7.80 -7.87 -1.58
N GLN A 139 -8.09 -7.13 -0.52
CA GLN A 139 -7.12 -6.33 0.19
C GLN A 139 -7.03 -6.79 1.64
N VAL A 140 -5.81 -6.80 2.19
CA VAL A 140 -5.52 -7.20 3.56
C VAL A 140 -5.00 -6.00 4.32
N LEU A 141 -5.76 -5.52 5.30
CA LEU A 141 -5.33 -4.44 6.18
C LEU A 141 -4.61 -5.00 7.40
N LEU A 142 -3.34 -4.65 7.57
CA LEU A 142 -2.65 -4.79 8.85
C LEU A 142 -3.02 -3.60 9.76
N ALA A 143 -4.01 -3.81 10.63
CA ALA A 143 -4.53 -2.80 11.56
C ALA A 143 -3.62 -2.60 12.78
N THR A 144 -2.31 -2.42 12.55
CA THR A 144 -1.33 -2.19 13.63
C THR A 144 -1.61 -0.85 14.33
N PRO A 145 -1.67 -0.81 15.67
CA PRO A 145 -1.77 0.43 16.42
C PRO A 145 -0.68 1.40 16.00
N GLN A 146 -1.04 2.67 15.86
CA GLN A 146 -0.14 3.71 15.34
C GLN A 146 1.17 3.80 16.14
N GLU A 147 1.09 3.71 17.47
CA GLU A 147 2.26 3.82 18.35
C GLU A 147 3.26 2.69 18.09
N VAL A 148 2.77 1.47 17.88
CA VAL A 148 3.59 0.30 17.58
C VAL A 148 4.21 0.44 16.18
N ALA A 149 3.43 0.88 15.20
CA ALA A 149 3.90 1.11 13.84
C ALA A 149 4.99 2.20 13.80
N ALA A 150 4.76 3.32 14.49
CA ALA A 150 5.72 4.43 14.59
C ALA A 150 7.02 4.00 15.29
N GLN A 151 6.93 3.22 16.37
CA GLN A 151 8.13 2.70 17.06
C GLN A 151 8.96 1.82 16.13
N ARG A 152 8.33 0.92 15.37
CA ARG A 152 9.01 0.03 14.42
C ARG A 152 9.60 0.79 13.24
N ALA A 153 8.92 1.84 12.74
CA ALA A 153 9.44 2.69 11.66
C ALA A 153 10.70 3.43 12.10
N ARG A 154 10.70 4.03 13.31
CA ARG A 154 11.88 4.68 13.90
C ARG A 154 13.03 3.70 14.10
N GLY A 155 12.78 2.52 14.69
CA GLY A 155 13.82 1.51 14.90
C GLY A 155 14.48 1.05 13.61
N ARG A 156 13.76 1.01 12.49
CA ARG A 156 14.37 0.73 11.17
C ARG A 156 15.24 1.90 10.67
N ALA A 157 14.78 3.13 10.83
CA ALA A 157 15.56 4.32 10.44
C ALA A 157 16.87 4.40 11.24
N ASP A 158 16.83 4.12 12.54
CA ASP A 158 18.01 4.11 13.42
C ASP A 158 18.99 2.98 13.05
N ALA A 159 18.48 1.81 12.68
CA ALA A 159 19.31 0.65 12.31
C ALA A 159 19.97 0.82 10.92
N ASP A 160 19.32 1.49 9.99
CA ASP A 160 19.85 1.73 8.65
C ASP A 160 20.84 2.91 8.60
N GLY A 161 20.82 3.81 9.57
CA GLY A 161 21.75 4.95 9.70
C GLY A 161 21.85 5.91 8.51
N THR A 162 21.35 5.47 7.35
CA THR A 162 21.37 6.22 6.07
C THR A 162 19.98 6.69 5.65
N ARG A 163 18.90 6.10 6.23
CA ARG A 163 17.52 6.41 5.91
C ARG A 163 16.87 7.27 7.00
N ALA A 164 16.76 8.58 6.76
CA ALA A 164 15.88 9.43 7.56
C ALA A 164 14.41 9.08 7.32
N LEU A 165 13.55 9.29 8.34
CA LEU A 165 12.10 9.25 8.15
C LEU A 165 11.70 10.30 7.10
N ASP A 166 10.85 9.92 6.16
CA ASP A 166 10.27 10.89 5.23
C ASP A 166 9.19 11.76 5.92
N ARG A 167 8.68 12.77 5.21
CA ARG A 167 7.68 13.71 5.76
C ARG A 167 6.38 13.03 6.18
N PHE A 168 5.99 11.94 5.53
CA PHE A 168 4.76 11.20 5.85
C PHE A 168 4.96 10.29 7.06
N GLU A 169 6.11 9.61 7.15
CA GLU A 169 6.48 8.78 8.31
C GLU A 169 6.67 9.62 9.58
N ALA A 170 7.19 10.86 9.44
CA ALA A 170 7.46 11.76 10.56
C ALA A 170 6.20 12.43 11.13
N ASP A 171 5.13 12.57 10.37
CA ASP A 171 3.88 13.22 10.81
C ASP A 171 2.94 12.23 11.50
N ALA A 172 2.97 12.21 12.84
CA ALA A 172 2.11 11.34 13.64
C ALA A 172 0.61 11.62 13.45
N GLY A 173 0.23 12.88 13.19
CA GLY A 173 -1.15 13.25 12.91
C GLY A 173 -1.62 12.70 11.57
N LEU A 174 -0.78 12.77 10.54
CA LEU A 174 -1.04 12.16 9.25
C LEU A 174 -1.18 10.63 9.37
N GLN A 175 -0.27 9.98 10.09
CA GLN A 175 -0.32 8.53 10.30
C GLN A 175 -1.62 8.10 11.00
N ALA A 176 -2.08 8.86 12.02
CA ALA A 176 -3.36 8.60 12.70
C ALA A 176 -4.54 8.69 11.72
N ARG A 177 -4.62 9.79 10.95
CA ARG A 177 -5.68 9.98 9.96
C ARG A 177 -5.63 8.93 8.85
N THR A 178 -4.45 8.58 8.37
CA THR A 178 -4.27 7.51 7.36
C THR A 178 -4.74 6.16 7.87
N GLY A 179 -4.41 5.80 9.11
CA GLY A 179 -4.91 4.58 9.75
C GLY A 179 -6.43 4.55 9.87
N ALA A 180 -7.06 5.70 10.16
CA ALA A 180 -8.51 5.81 10.18
C ALA A 180 -9.12 5.70 8.76
N MET A 181 -8.47 6.27 7.73
CA MET A 181 -8.89 6.10 6.35
C MET A 181 -8.84 4.63 5.89
N TYR A 182 -7.79 3.89 6.23
CA TYR A 182 -7.73 2.46 5.93
C TYR A 182 -8.87 1.68 6.58
N ARG A 183 -9.21 1.97 7.85
CA ARG A 183 -10.36 1.31 8.51
C ARG A 183 -11.68 1.65 7.83
N ARG A 184 -11.87 2.91 7.41
CA ARG A 184 -13.02 3.34 6.62
C ARG A 184 -13.08 2.58 5.29
N PHE A 185 -11.99 2.50 4.52
CA PHE A 185 -11.94 1.76 3.26
C PHE A 185 -12.23 0.28 3.43
N ALA A 186 -11.75 -0.33 4.51
CA ALA A 186 -12.07 -1.73 4.81
C ALA A 186 -13.58 -1.92 5.10
N ALA A 187 -14.20 -1.01 5.85
CA ALA A 187 -15.64 -1.06 6.15
C ALA A 187 -16.51 -0.78 4.92
N GLU A 188 -16.08 0.09 4.01
CA GLU A 188 -16.80 0.49 2.79
C GLU A 188 -16.45 -0.41 1.57
N HIS A 189 -15.55 -1.38 1.72
CA HIS A 189 -15.05 -2.23 0.63
C HIS A 189 -14.48 -1.42 -0.55
N TYR A 190 -13.73 -0.36 -0.26
CA TYR A 190 -13.13 0.50 -1.29
C TYR A 190 -12.30 -0.33 -2.28
N LEU A 191 -12.62 -0.27 -3.56
CA LEU A 191 -12.11 -1.04 -4.70
C LEU A 191 -12.49 -2.52 -4.70
N SER A 192 -12.40 -3.23 -3.58
CA SER A 192 -12.64 -4.69 -3.48
C SER A 192 -12.90 -5.10 -2.03
N PRO A 193 -13.23 -6.38 -1.75
CA PRO A 193 -13.36 -6.89 -0.39
C PRO A 193 -12.07 -6.76 0.43
N TRP A 194 -12.20 -6.55 1.75
CA TRP A 194 -11.09 -6.42 2.69
C TRP A 194 -11.13 -7.49 3.77
N THR A 195 -9.94 -7.98 4.15
CA THR A 195 -9.70 -8.75 5.37
C THR A 195 -8.87 -7.89 6.32
N VAL A 196 -9.32 -7.73 7.57
CA VAL A 196 -8.61 -6.92 8.58
C VAL A 196 -7.89 -7.84 9.55
N LEU A 197 -6.57 -7.69 9.64
CA LEU A 197 -5.72 -8.45 10.56
C LEU A 197 -5.26 -7.58 11.71
N THR A 198 -5.46 -8.07 12.95
CA THR A 198 -4.93 -7.43 14.15
C THR A 198 -3.52 -7.94 14.44
N PRO A 199 -2.54 -7.07 14.75
CA PRO A 199 -1.17 -7.49 15.04
C PRO A 199 -1.08 -8.31 16.33
N GLY A 200 -0.23 -9.34 16.30
CA GLY A 200 -0.01 -10.23 17.44
C GLY A 200 -0.68 -11.60 17.31
N GLU A 201 -1.73 -11.68 16.56
CA GLU A 201 -2.26 -12.93 16.00
C GLU A 201 -1.51 -13.12 14.68
N GLY A 202 -0.71 -14.14 14.51
CA GLY A 202 -0.11 -14.47 13.19
C GLY A 202 -1.21 -14.49 12.13
N PRO A 203 -0.86 -14.52 10.81
CA PRO A 203 -1.90 -14.68 9.81
C PRO A 203 -2.73 -15.91 10.19
N PRO A 204 -4.07 -15.82 10.19
CA PRO A 204 -4.94 -16.98 10.44
C PRO A 204 -4.45 -18.15 9.60
N ILE A 205 -4.49 -19.37 10.15
CA ILE A 205 -4.01 -20.60 9.47
C ILE A 205 -4.69 -20.74 8.10
N ASP A 206 -5.90 -20.29 7.99
CA ASP A 206 -6.81 -20.35 6.84
C ASP A 206 -6.77 -19.08 5.97
N LEU A 207 -5.98 -18.06 6.33
CA LEU A 207 -5.90 -16.83 5.52
C LEU A 207 -5.52 -17.12 4.06
N LEU A 208 -4.55 -18.00 3.85
CA LEU A 208 -4.15 -18.36 2.48
C LEU A 208 -5.31 -19.01 1.72
N GLU A 209 -6.06 -19.91 2.34
CA GLU A 209 -7.24 -20.55 1.72
C GLU A 209 -8.31 -19.50 1.41
N GLU A 210 -8.57 -18.57 2.34
CA GLU A 210 -9.48 -17.44 2.12
C GLU A 210 -9.05 -16.55 0.96
N LEU A 211 -7.74 -16.30 0.81
CA LEU A 211 -7.19 -15.46 -0.24
C LEU A 211 -7.17 -16.15 -1.61
N THR A 212 -7.20 -17.47 -1.66
CA THR A 212 -7.14 -18.27 -2.90
C THR A 212 -8.49 -18.87 -3.31
N SER A 213 -9.49 -18.83 -2.44
CA SER A 213 -10.88 -19.23 -2.74
C SER A 213 -11.64 -18.13 -3.48
#